data_27a86cbc7cbaf3c9a723452ec989824e
#
_entry.id   27a86cbc7cbaf3c9a723452ec989824e
#
_cell.length_a   1.000
_cell.length_b   1.000
_cell.length_c   1.000
_cell.angle_alpha   90.00
_cell.angle_beta   90.00
_cell.angle_gamma   90.00
#
_symmetry.space_group_name_H-M   'P 1'
#
loop_
_entity.id
_entity.type
_entity.pdbx_description
1 polymer ?
#
loop_
_entity_poly.entity_id
_entity_poly.type
_entity_poly.pdbx_seq_one_letter_code
_entity_poly.pdbx_strand_id
1 'polypeptide(L)'
;MVSWLVVGIGDITRKRVLPAILSEPRSRLAGIVTRDPSKADPYGVKSWTDLAAALTGCDATAVYIATPVFMHASQTIEAFASGRHVLCEKPMALNYIEATAMQRASENARRTLGIAYYRRMYPKVDRARELIEAGVIGRPVFAEATAHDWFNPLGTVRDWLADPRQSGGGPLRDIASHRIDLMNYLFGKPIRASGHLSTLVQPLPVEDNATVIIDYEGGARGLVDVRWHSRVVRDEFRVRGTDGEIDLSPLNGPQLVHPGGIERIAAPDNLHYPCVEDFVSAVVRGILPRSYGEGALAAEWVMEQAATSQS
;
A
#
# COMPACT_ATOMS: atom_id res chain seq x y z
N MET A 1 18.19 -16.56 2.44
CA MET A 1 18.57 -15.13 2.31
C MET A 1 17.93 -14.61 1.04
N VAL A 2 17.31 -13.42 1.10
CA VAL A 2 16.69 -12.76 -0.05
C VAL A 2 17.65 -11.70 -0.60
N SER A 3 17.95 -11.80 -1.89
CA SER A 3 18.81 -10.87 -2.60
C SER A 3 17.95 -9.93 -3.42
N TRP A 4 18.06 -8.61 -3.19
CA TRP A 4 17.14 -7.62 -3.72
C TRP A 4 17.71 -6.83 -4.90
N LEU A 5 16.92 -6.73 -5.97
CA LEU A 5 17.04 -5.70 -6.99
C LEU A 5 16.00 -4.60 -6.70
N VAL A 6 16.43 -3.38 -6.44
CA VAL A 6 15.51 -2.26 -6.17
C VAL A 6 15.34 -1.43 -7.43
N VAL A 7 14.08 -1.25 -7.87
CA VAL A 7 13.71 -0.53 -9.09
C VAL A 7 13.06 0.80 -8.73
N GLY A 8 13.75 1.89 -9.03
CA GLY A 8 13.33 3.25 -8.68
C GLY A 8 13.90 3.75 -7.35
N ILE A 9 14.63 4.87 -7.40
CA ILE A 9 15.12 5.56 -6.20
C ILE A 9 14.44 6.91 -6.06
N GLY A 10 13.26 6.88 -5.48
CA GLY A 10 12.52 8.06 -5.02
C GLY A 10 12.75 8.34 -3.53
N ASP A 11 12.01 9.29 -2.99
CA ASP A 11 12.08 9.67 -1.57
C ASP A 11 11.76 8.52 -0.63
N ILE A 12 10.68 7.77 -0.91
CA ILE A 12 10.26 6.64 -0.09
C ILE A 12 11.32 5.54 -0.08
N THR A 13 11.91 5.26 -1.24
CA THR A 13 12.97 4.26 -1.39
C THR A 13 14.18 4.61 -0.55
N ARG A 14 14.66 5.85 -0.64
CA ARG A 14 15.84 6.31 0.12
C ARG A 14 15.59 6.37 1.63
N LYS A 15 14.42 6.88 2.03
CA LYS A 15 14.13 7.16 3.45
C LYS A 15 13.67 5.92 4.21
N ARG A 16 13.07 4.93 3.54
CA ARG A 16 12.42 3.80 4.21
C ARG A 16 12.77 2.44 3.63
N VAL A 17 12.64 2.24 2.31
CA VAL A 17 12.78 0.92 1.69
C VAL A 17 14.20 0.40 1.76
N LEU A 18 15.17 1.16 1.26
CA LEU A 18 16.57 0.76 1.31
C LEU A 18 17.07 0.57 2.75
N PRO A 19 16.81 1.49 3.70
CA PRO A 19 17.13 1.23 5.11
C PRO A 19 16.47 -0.03 5.66
N ALA A 20 15.22 -0.34 5.31
CA ALA A 20 14.54 -1.56 5.75
C ALA A 20 15.22 -2.82 5.18
N ILE A 21 15.53 -2.84 3.88
CA ILE A 21 16.23 -3.95 3.23
C ILE A 21 17.63 -4.17 3.84
N LEU A 22 18.37 -3.10 4.10
CA LEU A 22 19.72 -3.16 4.64
C LEU A 22 19.77 -3.57 6.13
N SER A 23 18.69 -3.33 6.88
CA SER A 23 18.61 -3.71 8.30
C SER A 23 17.96 -5.08 8.51
N GLU A 24 17.30 -5.67 7.52
CA GLU A 24 16.70 -7.01 7.63
C GLU A 24 17.79 -8.08 7.48
N PRO A 25 18.07 -8.91 8.52
CA PRO A 25 19.27 -9.75 8.57
C PRO A 25 19.32 -10.88 7.54
N ARG A 26 18.19 -11.24 6.93
CA ARG A 26 18.10 -12.28 5.86
C ARG A 26 18.06 -11.64 4.47
N SER A 27 18.30 -10.33 4.37
CA SER A 27 18.29 -9.55 3.14
C SER A 27 19.68 -9.08 2.74
N ARG A 28 19.92 -8.93 1.45
CA ARG A 28 21.04 -8.16 0.91
C ARG A 28 20.60 -7.38 -0.31
N LEU A 29 21.11 -6.18 -0.46
CA LEU A 29 20.96 -5.40 -1.68
C LEU A 29 21.95 -5.93 -2.73
N ALA A 30 21.45 -6.39 -3.89
CA ALA A 30 22.26 -6.92 -4.98
C ALA A 30 22.46 -5.91 -6.10
N GLY A 31 21.50 -4.98 -6.28
CA GLY A 31 21.60 -3.98 -7.32
C GLY A 31 20.42 -3.01 -7.33
N ILE A 32 20.56 -2.00 -8.17
CA ILE A 32 19.59 -0.91 -8.28
C ILE A 32 19.33 -0.58 -9.75
N VAL A 33 18.05 -0.40 -10.10
CA VAL A 33 17.63 0.16 -11.39
C VAL A 33 17.19 1.61 -11.17
N THR A 34 17.85 2.55 -11.83
CA THR A 34 17.56 3.98 -11.70
C THR A 34 17.94 4.75 -12.96
N ARG A 35 17.17 5.77 -13.34
CA ARG A 35 17.52 6.67 -14.45
C ARG A 35 18.78 7.52 -14.19
N ASP A 36 19.14 7.68 -12.93
CA ASP A 36 20.28 8.45 -12.47
C ASP A 36 21.20 7.54 -11.65
N PRO A 37 22.27 6.99 -12.25
CA PRO A 37 23.18 6.07 -11.57
C PRO A 37 23.83 6.65 -10.31
N SER A 38 24.05 7.98 -10.23
CA SER A 38 24.64 8.62 -9.05
C SER A 38 23.84 8.40 -7.76
N LYS A 39 22.54 8.14 -7.88
CA LYS A 39 21.68 7.80 -6.73
C LYS A 39 21.98 6.42 -6.13
N ALA A 40 22.66 5.55 -6.88
CA ALA A 40 23.06 4.23 -6.40
C ALA A 40 24.45 4.22 -5.72
N ASP A 41 25.30 5.22 -6.00
CA ASP A 41 26.67 5.30 -5.48
C ASP A 41 26.78 5.13 -3.95
N PRO A 42 25.89 5.74 -3.12
CA PRO A 42 25.97 5.58 -1.66
C PRO A 42 25.80 4.15 -1.16
N TYR A 43 25.27 3.26 -1.99
CA TYR A 43 24.96 1.86 -1.61
C TYR A 43 26.03 0.86 -2.05
N GLY A 44 27.01 1.29 -2.88
CA GLY A 44 28.14 0.45 -3.30
C GLY A 44 27.76 -0.79 -4.11
N VAL A 45 26.59 -0.78 -4.77
CA VAL A 45 26.10 -1.88 -5.59
C VAL A 45 26.02 -1.49 -7.05
N LYS A 46 26.05 -2.49 -7.94
CA LYS A 46 25.88 -2.25 -9.37
C LYS A 46 24.53 -1.63 -9.67
N SER A 47 24.51 -0.68 -10.61
CA SER A 47 23.30 -0.03 -11.08
C SER A 47 23.08 -0.22 -12.58
N TRP A 48 21.82 -0.13 -12.99
CA TRP A 48 21.37 -0.19 -14.37
C TRP A 48 20.33 0.90 -14.62
N THR A 49 20.19 1.29 -15.86
CA THR A 49 19.12 2.20 -16.32
C THR A 49 17.93 1.46 -16.92
N ASP A 50 18.09 0.18 -17.18
CA ASP A 50 17.11 -0.70 -17.81
C ASP A 50 16.86 -1.95 -16.94
N LEU A 51 15.57 -2.35 -16.80
CA LEU A 51 15.19 -3.48 -15.95
C LEU A 51 15.59 -4.82 -16.56
N ALA A 52 15.42 -5.02 -17.86
CA ALA A 52 15.74 -6.28 -18.52
C ALA A 52 17.25 -6.59 -18.41
N ALA A 53 18.10 -5.58 -18.61
CA ALA A 53 19.54 -5.70 -18.41
C ALA A 53 19.89 -6.01 -16.94
N ALA A 54 19.17 -5.43 -15.98
CA ALA A 54 19.37 -5.69 -14.57
C ALA A 54 18.95 -7.13 -14.19
N LEU A 55 17.79 -7.59 -14.67
CA LEU A 55 17.28 -8.95 -14.42
C LEU A 55 18.22 -10.04 -14.99
N THR A 56 18.92 -9.74 -16.09
CA THR A 56 19.93 -10.63 -16.68
C THR A 56 21.26 -10.55 -15.94
N GLY A 57 21.66 -9.35 -15.53
CA GLY A 57 23.01 -9.08 -14.99
C GLY A 57 23.11 -9.08 -13.46
N CYS A 58 22.03 -9.40 -12.75
CA CYS A 58 21.95 -9.39 -11.29
C CYS A 58 21.43 -10.75 -10.76
N ASP A 59 22.08 -11.27 -9.71
CA ASP A 59 21.69 -12.51 -9.03
C ASP A 59 20.58 -12.32 -7.98
N ALA A 60 19.79 -11.26 -8.09
CA ALA A 60 18.68 -11.00 -7.19
C ALA A 60 17.65 -12.14 -7.23
N THR A 61 17.10 -12.49 -6.08
CA THR A 61 15.99 -13.45 -5.94
C THR A 61 14.62 -12.75 -5.83
N ALA A 62 14.63 -11.47 -5.46
CA ALA A 62 13.45 -10.65 -5.35
C ALA A 62 13.68 -9.25 -5.94
N VAL A 63 12.60 -8.65 -6.43
CA VAL A 63 12.57 -7.28 -6.96
C VAL A 63 11.68 -6.43 -6.06
N TYR A 64 12.17 -5.27 -5.62
CA TYR A 64 11.34 -4.22 -5.03
C TYR A 64 11.03 -3.17 -6.09
N ILE A 65 9.75 -2.95 -6.42
CA ILE A 65 9.32 -1.98 -7.42
C ILE A 65 8.79 -0.73 -6.72
N ALA A 66 9.46 0.42 -6.96
CA ALA A 66 9.14 1.73 -6.39
C ALA A 66 9.18 2.84 -7.46
N THR A 67 8.73 2.51 -8.65
CA THR A 67 8.55 3.43 -9.77
C THR A 67 7.19 4.15 -9.68
N PRO A 68 6.87 5.10 -10.56
CA PRO A 68 5.50 5.58 -10.72
C PRO A 68 4.54 4.45 -11.10
N VAL A 69 3.26 4.57 -10.66
CA VAL A 69 2.26 3.50 -10.71
C VAL A 69 2.08 2.87 -12.10
N PHE A 70 2.12 3.69 -13.17
CA PHE A 70 1.96 3.21 -14.55
C PHE A 70 3.01 2.17 -15.00
N MET A 71 4.12 2.07 -14.27
CA MET A 71 5.17 1.08 -14.55
C MET A 71 5.05 -0.19 -13.71
N HIS A 72 4.22 -0.19 -12.66
CA HIS A 72 4.14 -1.29 -11.71
C HIS A 72 3.80 -2.62 -12.39
N ALA A 73 2.74 -2.63 -13.21
CA ALA A 73 2.26 -3.86 -13.82
C ALA A 73 3.28 -4.46 -14.79
N SER A 74 3.80 -3.67 -15.72
CA SER A 74 4.77 -4.15 -16.70
C SER A 74 6.05 -4.67 -16.05
N GLN A 75 6.62 -3.92 -15.11
CA GLN A 75 7.84 -4.30 -14.41
C GLN A 75 7.66 -5.52 -13.50
N THR A 76 6.50 -5.65 -12.87
CA THR A 76 6.15 -6.81 -12.04
C THR A 76 6.05 -8.08 -12.91
N ILE A 77 5.36 -8.00 -14.04
CA ILE A 77 5.22 -9.14 -14.97
C ILE A 77 6.58 -9.55 -15.54
N GLU A 78 7.42 -8.59 -15.91
CA GLU A 78 8.77 -8.84 -16.40
C GLU A 78 9.66 -9.51 -15.33
N ALA A 79 9.58 -9.06 -14.08
CA ALA A 79 10.30 -9.67 -12.96
C ALA A 79 9.85 -11.12 -12.73
N PHE A 80 8.54 -11.41 -12.79
CA PHE A 80 8.02 -12.77 -12.70
C PHE A 80 8.48 -13.67 -13.88
N ALA A 81 8.46 -13.15 -15.10
CA ALA A 81 8.97 -13.86 -16.27
C ALA A 81 10.45 -14.25 -16.13
N SER A 82 11.22 -13.47 -15.34
CA SER A 82 12.61 -13.76 -14.99
C SER A 82 12.76 -14.64 -13.73
N GLY A 83 11.65 -15.17 -13.17
CA GLY A 83 11.65 -16.07 -12.03
C GLY A 83 11.91 -15.39 -10.67
N ARG A 84 11.72 -14.09 -10.54
CA ARG A 84 11.93 -13.34 -9.30
C ARG A 84 10.64 -13.23 -8.48
N HIS A 85 10.76 -13.15 -7.15
CA HIS A 85 9.68 -12.71 -6.27
C HIS A 85 9.54 -11.18 -6.36
N VAL A 86 8.36 -10.61 -6.11
CA VAL A 86 8.14 -9.17 -6.24
C VAL A 86 7.43 -8.60 -5.02
N LEU A 87 8.00 -7.53 -4.44
CA LEU A 87 7.33 -6.62 -3.53
C LEU A 87 7.17 -5.27 -4.27
N CYS A 88 5.93 -4.91 -4.57
CA CYS A 88 5.61 -3.71 -5.33
C CYS A 88 5.01 -2.63 -4.42
N GLU A 89 5.36 -1.36 -4.66
CA GLU A 89 4.71 -0.22 -4.00
C GLU A 89 3.22 -0.15 -4.31
N LYS A 90 2.51 0.50 -3.42
CA LYS A 90 1.08 0.80 -3.57
C LYS A 90 0.85 2.12 -4.36
N PRO A 91 -0.30 2.30 -5.00
CA PRO A 91 -1.30 1.30 -5.31
C PRO A 91 -0.72 0.24 -6.25
N MET A 92 -1.37 -0.94 -6.29
CA MET A 92 -0.83 -2.09 -7.01
C MET A 92 -0.61 -1.80 -8.49
N ALA A 93 -1.58 -1.14 -9.15
CA ALA A 93 -1.54 -0.80 -10.58
C ALA A 93 -2.39 0.44 -10.88
N LEU A 94 -2.48 0.86 -12.13
CA LEU A 94 -3.36 1.96 -12.56
C LEU A 94 -4.85 1.60 -12.45
N ASN A 95 -5.19 0.31 -12.62
CA ASN A 95 -6.56 -0.19 -12.66
C ASN A 95 -6.61 -1.67 -12.26
N TYR A 96 -7.83 -2.17 -12.08
CA TYR A 96 -8.08 -3.56 -11.65
C TYR A 96 -7.65 -4.60 -12.69
N ILE A 97 -7.69 -4.27 -14.00
CA ILE A 97 -7.25 -5.18 -15.07
C ILE A 97 -5.76 -5.42 -14.99
N GLU A 98 -4.96 -4.37 -14.86
CA GLU A 98 -3.50 -4.47 -14.68
C GLU A 98 -3.13 -5.23 -13.40
N ALA A 99 -3.80 -4.90 -12.29
CA ALA A 99 -3.59 -5.58 -11.02
C ALA A 99 -3.91 -7.09 -11.10
N THR A 100 -4.99 -7.46 -11.80
CA THR A 100 -5.33 -8.86 -12.06
C THR A 100 -4.26 -9.56 -12.92
N ALA A 101 -3.69 -8.86 -13.91
CA ALA A 101 -2.60 -9.40 -14.72
C ALA A 101 -1.33 -9.65 -13.89
N MET A 102 -0.99 -8.75 -12.96
CA MET A 102 0.12 -8.97 -12.02
C MET A 102 -0.10 -10.21 -11.13
N GLN A 103 -1.32 -10.37 -10.59
CA GLN A 103 -1.66 -11.53 -9.77
C GLN A 103 -1.53 -12.84 -10.57
N ARG A 104 -2.09 -12.90 -11.77
CA ARG A 104 -1.99 -14.07 -12.67
C ARG A 104 -0.53 -14.39 -13.04
N ALA A 105 0.29 -13.37 -13.28
CA ALA A 105 1.70 -13.55 -13.57
C ALA A 105 2.45 -14.16 -12.38
N SER A 106 2.13 -13.76 -11.16
CA SER A 106 2.65 -14.34 -9.91
C SER A 106 2.32 -15.83 -9.79
N GLU A 107 1.06 -16.18 -10.02
CA GLU A 107 0.56 -17.57 -9.98
C GLU A 107 1.25 -18.46 -11.03
N ASN A 108 1.30 -17.99 -12.28
CA ASN A 108 1.95 -18.68 -13.39
C ASN A 108 3.45 -18.92 -13.14
N ALA A 109 4.13 -17.92 -12.60
CA ALA A 109 5.54 -18.01 -12.26
C ALA A 109 5.80 -18.81 -10.97
N ARG A 110 4.78 -19.08 -10.16
CA ARG A 110 4.88 -19.64 -8.80
C ARG A 110 5.87 -18.83 -7.95
N ARG A 111 5.71 -17.52 -7.98
CA ARG A 111 6.52 -16.58 -7.22
C ARG A 111 5.63 -15.69 -6.37
N THR A 112 6.15 -15.29 -5.23
CA THR A 112 5.43 -14.45 -4.26
C THR A 112 5.25 -13.04 -4.81
N LEU A 113 4.01 -12.55 -4.78
CA LEU A 113 3.66 -11.15 -4.95
C LEU A 113 3.24 -10.56 -3.59
N GLY A 114 3.91 -9.50 -3.18
CA GLY A 114 3.48 -8.64 -2.08
C GLY A 114 3.26 -7.21 -2.58
N ILE A 115 2.30 -6.51 -2.00
CA ILE A 115 2.08 -5.08 -2.23
C ILE A 115 2.39 -4.33 -0.93
N ALA A 116 3.11 -3.22 -1.00
CA ALA A 116 3.63 -2.52 0.18
C ALA A 116 2.54 -1.74 0.96
N TYR A 117 1.45 -2.42 1.30
CA TYR A 117 0.44 -1.92 2.22
C TYR A 117 0.92 -2.07 3.68
N TYR A 118 2.02 -1.39 4.00
CA TYR A 118 2.76 -1.50 5.25
C TYR A 118 1.94 -1.19 6.51
N ARG A 119 0.81 -0.48 6.40
CA ARG A 119 -0.05 -0.16 7.55
C ARG A 119 -0.70 -1.39 8.19
N ARG A 120 -0.89 -2.47 7.43
CA ARG A 120 -1.33 -3.77 7.99
C ARG A 120 -0.36 -4.33 9.03
N MET A 121 0.91 -3.91 8.98
CA MET A 121 1.99 -4.39 9.83
C MET A 121 2.21 -3.51 11.07
N TYR A 122 1.35 -2.50 11.30
CA TYR A 122 1.46 -1.68 12.49
C TYR A 122 1.03 -2.49 13.73
N PRO A 123 1.82 -2.54 14.79
CA PRO A 123 1.46 -3.26 16.03
C PRO A 123 0.10 -2.81 16.59
N LYS A 124 -0.23 -1.53 16.43
CA LYS A 124 -1.53 -0.97 16.80
C LYS A 124 -2.70 -1.58 15.99
N VAL A 125 -2.46 -1.88 14.71
CA VAL A 125 -3.47 -2.53 13.85
C VAL A 125 -3.62 -4.00 14.21
N ASP A 126 -2.52 -4.69 14.51
CA ASP A 126 -2.56 -6.07 15.00
C ASP A 126 -3.37 -6.14 16.30
N ARG A 127 -3.10 -5.22 17.23
CA ARG A 127 -3.84 -5.15 18.49
C ARG A 127 -5.34 -4.86 18.29
N ALA A 128 -5.68 -3.94 17.39
CA ALA A 128 -7.07 -3.67 17.04
C ALA A 128 -7.78 -4.91 16.48
N ARG A 129 -7.10 -5.67 15.62
CA ARG A 129 -7.61 -6.92 15.07
C ARG A 129 -7.84 -7.98 16.16
N GLU A 130 -6.88 -8.16 17.07
CA GLU A 130 -7.04 -9.05 18.22
C GLU A 130 -8.28 -8.70 19.08
N LEU A 131 -8.49 -7.41 19.34
CA LEU A 131 -9.65 -6.92 20.11
C LEU A 131 -10.97 -7.18 19.37
N ILE A 132 -11.00 -7.02 18.05
CA ILE A 132 -12.16 -7.34 17.20
C ILE A 132 -12.44 -8.85 17.25
N GLU A 133 -11.42 -9.68 17.03
CA GLU A 133 -11.53 -11.15 17.04
C GLU A 133 -11.94 -11.68 18.43
N ALA A 134 -11.50 -11.02 19.49
CA ALA A 134 -11.92 -11.32 20.87
C ALA A 134 -13.35 -10.83 21.23
N GLY A 135 -14.04 -10.15 20.31
CA GLY A 135 -15.41 -9.67 20.51
C GLY A 135 -15.55 -8.47 21.45
N VAL A 136 -14.47 -7.71 21.71
CA VAL A 136 -14.48 -6.59 22.68
C VAL A 136 -15.47 -5.49 22.31
N ILE A 137 -15.78 -5.35 21.03
CA ILE A 137 -16.78 -4.39 20.52
C ILE A 137 -18.07 -5.05 20.03
N GLY A 138 -18.27 -6.35 20.33
CA GLY A 138 -19.33 -7.14 19.74
C GLY A 138 -19.11 -7.39 18.24
N ARG A 139 -20.19 -7.53 17.47
CA ARG A 139 -20.11 -7.71 16.01
C ARG A 139 -19.74 -6.38 15.35
N PRO A 140 -18.64 -6.32 14.54
CA PRO A 140 -18.32 -5.12 13.77
C PRO A 140 -19.44 -4.77 12.78
N VAL A 141 -19.86 -3.50 12.76
CA VAL A 141 -20.96 -3.02 11.89
C VAL A 141 -20.54 -1.85 11.01
N PHE A 142 -19.57 -1.04 11.44
CA PHE A 142 -19.16 0.14 10.69
C PHE A 142 -17.69 0.47 10.93
N ALA A 143 -17.00 0.94 9.90
CA ALA A 143 -15.73 1.63 10.05
C ALA A 143 -15.72 2.94 9.28
N GLU A 144 -15.02 3.92 9.80
CA GLU A 144 -14.76 5.18 9.12
C GLU A 144 -13.27 5.50 9.12
N ALA A 145 -12.80 6.02 7.99
CA ALA A 145 -11.44 6.54 7.85
C ALA A 145 -11.49 7.91 7.18
N THR A 146 -10.90 8.90 7.83
CA THR A 146 -10.78 10.26 7.32
C THR A 146 -9.31 10.61 7.18
N ALA A 147 -8.90 11.09 5.99
CA ALA A 147 -7.55 11.60 5.78
C ALA A 147 -7.60 12.88 4.95
N HIS A 148 -7.47 13.99 5.62
CA HIS A 148 -7.53 15.33 5.04
C HIS A 148 -6.19 16.03 5.23
N ASP A 149 -5.69 16.63 4.16
CA ASP A 149 -4.49 17.45 4.17
C ASP A 149 -4.56 18.49 3.05
N TRP A 150 -3.70 19.51 3.13
CA TRP A 150 -3.46 20.42 2.02
C TRP A 150 -2.26 19.93 1.22
N PHE A 151 -2.52 19.24 0.12
CA PHE A 151 -1.47 18.69 -0.73
C PHE A 151 -1.73 19.06 -2.20
N ASN A 152 -0.77 19.73 -2.81
CA ASN A 152 -0.72 19.98 -4.25
C ASN A 152 0.58 19.36 -4.80
N PRO A 153 0.51 18.36 -5.68
CA PRO A 153 1.69 17.73 -6.25
C PRO A 153 2.42 18.60 -7.28
N LEU A 154 1.73 19.56 -7.93
CA LEU A 154 2.30 20.38 -8.99
C LEU A 154 3.51 21.20 -8.52
N GLY A 155 4.58 21.22 -9.33
CA GLY A 155 5.83 21.91 -9.01
C GLY A 155 6.68 21.18 -7.96
N THR A 156 6.37 19.95 -7.62
CA THR A 156 7.13 19.12 -6.68
C THR A 156 7.76 17.91 -7.36
N VAL A 157 8.60 17.17 -6.63
CA VAL A 157 9.13 15.88 -7.09
C VAL A 157 8.05 14.80 -7.26
N ARG A 158 6.81 15.12 -6.88
CA ARG A 158 5.64 14.24 -6.99
C ARG A 158 4.63 14.71 -8.06
N ASP A 159 5.05 15.56 -9.01
CA ASP A 159 4.21 16.07 -10.11
C ASP A 159 3.45 14.97 -10.85
N TRP A 160 4.05 13.80 -10.99
CA TRP A 160 3.45 12.64 -11.63
C TRP A 160 2.12 12.20 -10.98
N LEU A 161 1.86 12.56 -9.72
CA LEU A 161 0.57 12.29 -9.04
C LEU A 161 -0.58 13.12 -9.62
N ALA A 162 -0.31 14.24 -10.27
CA ALA A 162 -1.32 15.04 -10.93
C ALA A 162 -1.64 14.54 -12.36
N ASP A 163 -0.86 13.61 -12.92
CA ASP A 163 -1.16 13.02 -14.23
C ASP A 163 -1.91 11.69 -14.04
N PRO A 164 -3.21 11.61 -14.39
CA PRO A 164 -4.01 10.39 -14.20
C PRO A 164 -3.48 9.19 -14.98
N ARG A 165 -2.71 9.43 -16.06
CA ARG A 165 -2.06 8.36 -16.83
C ARG A 165 -0.87 7.74 -16.10
N GLN A 166 -0.29 8.45 -15.12
CA GLN A 166 0.84 7.98 -14.33
C GLN A 166 0.45 7.49 -12.94
N SER A 167 -0.56 8.12 -12.33
CA SER A 167 -1.00 7.85 -10.96
C SER A 167 -2.26 6.99 -10.87
N GLY A 168 -3.08 6.99 -11.91
CA GLY A 168 -4.40 6.37 -11.92
C GLY A 168 -5.48 7.19 -11.19
N GLY A 169 -5.15 8.34 -10.62
CA GLY A 169 -6.06 9.23 -9.89
C GLY A 169 -5.36 10.01 -8.78
N GLY A 170 -6.11 10.81 -8.05
CA GLY A 170 -5.64 11.66 -6.96
C GLY A 170 -5.66 10.97 -5.58
N PRO A 171 -6.31 11.59 -4.56
CA PRO A 171 -6.34 11.07 -3.19
C PRO A 171 -6.99 9.68 -3.05
N LEU A 172 -7.89 9.27 -3.95
CA LEU A 172 -8.42 7.92 -3.97
C LEU A 172 -7.28 6.89 -4.08
N ARG A 173 -6.40 7.08 -5.05
CA ARG A 173 -5.29 6.16 -5.32
C ARG A 173 -4.12 6.33 -4.33
N ASP A 174 -3.77 7.57 -4.00
CA ASP A 174 -2.61 7.82 -3.13
C ASP A 174 -2.92 7.55 -1.64
N ILE A 175 -4.04 8.07 -1.13
CA ILE A 175 -4.34 8.06 0.31
C ILE A 175 -5.38 7.01 0.68
N ALA A 176 -6.53 6.97 -0.04
CA ALA A 176 -7.61 6.07 0.30
C ALA A 176 -7.22 4.60 0.12
N SER A 177 -6.35 4.27 -0.84
CA SER A 177 -5.85 2.91 -1.05
C SER A 177 -5.39 2.23 0.23
N HIS A 178 -4.63 2.93 1.09
CA HIS A 178 -4.20 2.42 2.39
C HIS A 178 -5.33 2.19 3.38
N ARG A 179 -6.37 3.05 3.37
CA ARG A 179 -7.51 2.96 4.30
C ARG A 179 -8.47 1.86 3.86
N ILE A 180 -8.70 1.75 2.56
CA ILE A 180 -9.47 0.67 1.93
C ILE A 180 -8.81 -0.68 2.21
N ASP A 181 -7.51 -0.79 1.97
CA ASP A 181 -6.74 -1.99 2.25
C ASP A 181 -6.83 -2.41 3.73
N LEU A 182 -6.72 -1.44 4.64
CA LEU A 182 -6.83 -1.69 6.07
C LEU A 182 -8.24 -2.12 6.49
N MET A 183 -9.28 -1.51 5.93
CA MET A 183 -10.66 -1.95 6.17
C MET A 183 -10.89 -3.36 5.64
N ASN A 184 -10.41 -3.68 4.42
CA ASN A 184 -10.49 -5.04 3.87
C ASN A 184 -9.74 -6.06 4.75
N TYR A 185 -8.60 -5.65 5.33
CA TYR A 185 -7.84 -6.49 6.26
C TYR A 185 -8.59 -6.79 7.56
N LEU A 186 -9.37 -5.84 8.07
CA LEU A 186 -10.14 -5.99 9.32
C LEU A 186 -11.52 -6.64 9.11
N PHE A 187 -12.19 -6.39 7.98
CA PHE A 187 -13.57 -6.82 7.73
C PHE A 187 -13.71 -7.94 6.70
N GLY A 188 -12.62 -8.28 5.99
CA GLY A 188 -12.61 -9.32 4.98
C GLY A 188 -13.06 -8.83 3.61
N LYS A 189 -13.89 -9.63 2.93
CA LYS A 189 -14.20 -9.44 1.51
C LYS A 189 -15.22 -8.32 1.26
N PRO A 190 -14.85 -7.28 0.49
CA PRO A 190 -15.81 -6.29 0.00
C PRO A 190 -16.72 -6.91 -1.06
N ILE A 191 -18.03 -6.59 -1.02
CA ILE A 191 -19.04 -7.10 -1.97
C ILE A 191 -19.70 -6.02 -2.81
N ARG A 192 -19.64 -4.77 -2.36
CA ARG A 192 -20.10 -3.60 -3.08
C ARG A 192 -19.28 -2.39 -2.69
N ALA A 193 -18.98 -1.51 -3.64
CA ALA A 193 -18.40 -0.22 -3.38
C ALA A 193 -19.01 0.84 -4.30
N SER A 194 -19.10 2.08 -3.80
CA SER A 194 -19.50 3.26 -4.57
C SER A 194 -18.73 4.47 -4.07
N GLY A 195 -18.57 5.49 -4.93
CA GLY A 195 -17.79 6.66 -4.57
C GLY A 195 -18.30 7.95 -5.20
N HIS A 196 -17.98 9.07 -4.55
CA HIS A 196 -18.08 10.41 -5.10
C HIS A 196 -16.69 11.02 -5.17
N LEU A 197 -16.23 11.25 -6.39
CA LEU A 197 -14.94 11.84 -6.69
C LEU A 197 -15.17 13.18 -7.39
N SER A 198 -14.43 14.21 -7.01
CA SER A 198 -14.53 15.50 -7.68
C SER A 198 -13.26 16.34 -7.47
N THR A 199 -13.10 17.34 -8.34
CA THR A 199 -12.09 18.38 -8.20
C THR A 199 -12.83 19.65 -7.76
N LEU A 200 -12.76 19.97 -6.47
CA LEU A 200 -13.57 21.06 -5.87
C LEU A 200 -12.79 22.36 -5.70
N VAL A 201 -11.51 22.29 -5.38
CA VAL A 201 -10.72 23.45 -4.94
C VAL A 201 -9.46 23.64 -5.77
N GLN A 202 -8.70 22.58 -5.98
CA GLN A 202 -7.43 22.64 -6.69
C GLN A 202 -7.62 22.33 -8.17
N PRO A 203 -7.07 23.15 -9.11
CA PRO A 203 -7.22 22.91 -10.53
C PRO A 203 -6.30 21.75 -11.01
N LEU A 204 -6.55 20.54 -10.50
CA LEU A 204 -5.79 19.35 -10.84
C LEU A 204 -6.49 18.54 -11.94
N PRO A 205 -5.73 17.84 -12.81
CA PRO A 205 -6.29 16.87 -13.77
C PRO A 205 -6.86 15.61 -13.11
N VAL A 206 -6.58 15.39 -11.84
CA VAL A 206 -7.12 14.30 -11.00
C VAL A 206 -8.08 14.89 -9.97
N GLU A 207 -8.89 14.04 -9.34
CA GLU A 207 -9.74 14.47 -8.23
C GLU A 207 -8.90 14.99 -7.05
N ASP A 208 -9.41 15.99 -6.31
CA ASP A 208 -8.81 16.50 -5.08
C ASP A 208 -9.55 16.03 -3.82
N ASN A 209 -10.65 15.31 -4.00
CA ASN A 209 -11.36 14.60 -2.93
C ASN A 209 -12.04 13.33 -3.44
N ALA A 210 -12.20 12.37 -2.54
CA ALA A 210 -12.99 11.16 -2.78
C ALA A 210 -13.66 10.71 -1.48
N THR A 211 -14.95 10.37 -1.58
CA THR A 211 -15.71 9.71 -0.51
C THR A 211 -16.17 8.36 -1.03
N VAL A 212 -15.84 7.28 -0.34
CA VAL A 212 -16.11 5.89 -0.75
C VAL A 212 -16.92 5.18 0.31
N ILE A 213 -17.97 4.48 -0.10
CA ILE A 213 -18.76 3.58 0.74
C ILE A 213 -18.51 2.15 0.29
N ILE A 214 -18.27 1.25 1.24
CA ILE A 214 -17.94 -0.15 1.00
C ILE A 214 -18.85 -1.03 1.84
N ASP A 215 -19.53 -2.01 1.22
CA ASP A 215 -20.26 -3.05 1.95
C ASP A 215 -19.43 -4.34 1.96
N TYR A 216 -19.36 -4.99 3.11
CA TYR A 216 -18.60 -6.22 3.34
C TYR A 216 -19.51 -7.45 3.48
N GLU A 217 -19.01 -8.62 3.07
CA GLU A 217 -19.74 -9.90 3.14
C GLU A 217 -20.26 -10.21 4.56
N GLY A 218 -19.50 -9.84 5.61
CA GLY A 218 -19.90 -9.96 7.03
C GLY A 218 -20.99 -8.97 7.48
N GLY A 219 -21.53 -8.12 6.59
CA GLY A 219 -22.59 -7.14 6.87
C GLY A 219 -22.09 -5.81 7.45
N ALA A 220 -20.79 -5.64 7.63
CA ALA A 220 -20.21 -4.35 8.02
C ALA A 220 -20.17 -3.38 6.83
N ARG A 221 -20.15 -2.08 7.14
CA ARG A 221 -19.96 -1.01 6.14
C ARG A 221 -18.72 -0.17 6.45
N GLY A 222 -17.98 0.20 5.43
CA GLY A 222 -16.85 1.12 5.49
C GLY A 222 -17.20 2.47 4.85
N LEU A 223 -16.70 3.54 5.44
CA LEU A 223 -16.69 4.89 4.87
C LEU A 223 -15.24 5.41 4.84
N VAL A 224 -14.79 5.82 3.68
CA VAL A 224 -13.48 6.46 3.50
C VAL A 224 -13.68 7.84 2.90
N ASP A 225 -13.20 8.88 3.58
CA ASP A 225 -13.24 10.26 3.11
C ASP A 225 -11.82 10.85 3.06
N VAL A 226 -11.34 11.18 1.87
CA VAL A 226 -9.97 11.65 1.63
C VAL A 226 -9.96 12.96 0.85
N ARG A 227 -9.09 13.89 1.25
CA ARG A 227 -9.02 15.23 0.65
C ARG A 227 -7.60 15.75 0.57
N TRP A 228 -7.25 16.32 -0.58
CA TRP A 228 -6.00 17.07 -0.79
C TRP A 228 -6.18 18.59 -0.66
N HIS A 229 -7.39 19.05 -0.42
CA HIS A 229 -7.73 20.48 -0.39
C HIS A 229 -8.09 21.01 1.01
N SER A 230 -7.87 20.25 2.06
CA SER A 230 -8.24 20.67 3.42
C SER A 230 -7.04 21.24 4.19
N ARG A 231 -7.18 22.47 4.69
CA ARG A 231 -6.21 23.05 5.63
C ARG A 231 -6.41 22.56 7.08
N VAL A 232 -7.51 21.87 7.34
CA VAL A 232 -7.75 21.18 8.61
C VAL A 232 -7.31 19.74 8.43
N VAL A 233 -6.12 19.42 8.98
CA VAL A 233 -5.54 18.08 8.90
C VAL A 233 -6.34 17.10 9.75
N ARG A 234 -6.68 15.96 9.17
CA ARG A 234 -7.31 14.83 9.87
C ARG A 234 -6.61 13.52 9.46
N ASP A 235 -6.44 12.63 10.43
CA ASP A 235 -5.94 11.25 10.21
C ASP A 235 -6.68 10.34 11.19
N GLU A 236 -7.91 10.00 10.86
CA GLU A 236 -8.83 9.27 11.73
C GLU A 236 -9.10 7.88 11.17
N PHE A 237 -9.21 6.89 12.06
CA PHE A 237 -9.63 5.53 11.72
C PHE A 237 -10.33 4.92 12.93
N ARG A 238 -11.62 4.62 12.78
CA ARG A 238 -12.47 4.06 13.85
C ARG A 238 -13.22 2.84 13.36
N VAL A 239 -13.39 1.87 14.24
CA VAL A 239 -14.20 0.66 14.02
C VAL A 239 -15.27 0.59 15.08
N ARG A 240 -16.54 0.53 14.69
CA ARG A 240 -17.69 0.40 15.57
C ARG A 240 -18.30 -0.99 15.46
N GLY A 241 -18.58 -1.56 16.61
CA GLY A 241 -19.36 -2.79 16.73
C GLY A 241 -20.67 -2.56 17.45
N THR A 242 -21.41 -3.63 17.74
CA THR A 242 -22.70 -3.56 18.47
C THR A 242 -22.54 -3.11 19.91
N ASP A 243 -21.38 -3.31 20.53
CA ASP A 243 -21.16 -3.14 21.96
C ASP A 243 -20.04 -2.14 22.30
N GLY A 244 -19.41 -1.54 21.29
CA GLY A 244 -18.35 -0.56 21.52
C GLY A 244 -17.63 -0.07 20.24
N GLU A 245 -16.58 0.69 20.47
CA GLU A 245 -15.76 1.28 19.40
C GLU A 245 -14.28 1.07 19.69
N ILE A 246 -13.49 0.89 18.63
CA ILE A 246 -12.02 0.97 18.65
C ILE A 246 -11.61 2.19 17.84
N ASP A 247 -10.87 3.12 18.45
CA ASP A 247 -10.34 4.31 17.78
C ASP A 247 -8.80 4.22 17.65
N LEU A 248 -8.32 4.19 16.41
CA LEU A 248 -6.91 4.17 16.05
C LEU A 248 -6.39 5.58 15.67
N SER A 249 -7.15 6.63 15.95
CA SER A 249 -6.82 7.99 15.53
C SER A 249 -5.77 8.65 16.44
N PRO A 250 -4.81 9.43 15.90
CA PRO A 250 -4.44 9.42 14.50
C PRO A 250 -3.83 8.06 14.10
N LEU A 251 -4.08 7.63 12.85
CA LEU A 251 -3.67 6.28 12.40
C LEU A 251 -2.15 6.06 12.51
N ASN A 252 -1.37 7.13 12.30
CA ASN A 252 0.09 7.09 12.46
C ASN A 252 0.57 7.32 13.90
N GLY A 253 -0.33 7.67 14.83
CA GLY A 253 0.00 7.91 16.23
C GLY A 253 0.05 6.62 17.06
N PRO A 254 0.55 6.68 18.30
CA PRO A 254 0.72 5.50 19.15
C PRO A 254 -0.55 5.10 19.91
N GLN A 255 -1.59 5.92 19.91
CA GLN A 255 -2.76 5.72 20.77
C GLN A 255 -3.77 4.76 20.12
N LEU A 256 -4.29 3.83 20.93
CA LEU A 256 -5.40 2.95 20.63
C LEU A 256 -6.43 3.06 21.77
N VAL A 257 -7.65 3.46 21.44
CA VAL A 257 -8.76 3.57 22.42
C VAL A 257 -9.75 2.45 22.15
N HIS A 258 -10.20 1.77 23.20
CA HIS A 258 -11.18 0.70 23.13
C HIS A 258 -11.97 0.61 24.44
N PRO A 259 -13.06 -0.18 24.55
CA PRO A 259 -13.88 -0.26 25.77
C PRO A 259 -13.11 -0.59 27.06
N GLY A 260 -12.00 -1.31 26.95
CA GLY A 260 -11.13 -1.63 28.10
C GLY A 260 -10.17 -0.51 28.51
N GLY A 261 -10.10 0.61 27.78
CA GLY A 261 -9.24 1.75 28.11
C GLY A 261 -8.40 2.27 26.93
N ILE A 262 -7.26 2.86 27.24
CA ILE A 262 -6.34 3.44 26.30
C ILE A 262 -5.00 2.71 26.35
N GLU A 263 -4.59 2.15 25.22
CA GLU A 263 -3.26 1.56 25.06
C GLU A 263 -2.35 2.52 24.28
N ARG A 264 -1.04 2.52 24.60
CA ARG A 264 -0.02 3.23 23.82
C ARG A 264 0.94 2.22 23.20
N ILE A 265 0.86 2.12 21.87
CA ILE A 265 1.60 1.15 21.07
C ILE A 265 2.47 1.93 20.09
N ALA A 266 3.78 1.89 20.29
CA ALA A 266 4.71 2.61 19.43
C ALA A 266 4.69 2.05 18.00
N ALA A 267 4.75 2.94 17.02
CA ALA A 267 5.00 2.53 15.64
C ALA A 267 6.47 2.07 15.50
N PRO A 268 6.78 1.22 14.51
CA PRO A 268 8.16 0.89 14.17
C PRO A 268 8.95 2.14 13.76
N ASP A 269 10.23 2.21 14.13
CA ASP A 269 11.13 3.32 13.74
C ASP A 269 11.17 3.51 12.21
N ASN A 270 11.24 2.41 11.48
CA ASN A 270 11.04 2.39 10.04
C ASN A 270 9.71 1.71 9.70
N LEU A 271 8.74 2.48 9.25
CA LEU A 271 7.38 2.00 8.93
C LEU A 271 7.33 0.95 7.83
N HIS A 272 8.36 0.83 6.99
CA HIS A 272 8.44 -0.19 5.93
C HIS A 272 9.17 -1.46 6.37
N TYR A 273 9.91 -1.41 7.47
CA TYR A 273 10.67 -2.57 7.94
C TYR A 273 9.80 -3.81 8.16
N PRO A 274 8.66 -3.75 8.87
CA PRO A 274 7.81 -4.92 9.07
C PRO A 274 7.27 -5.51 7.76
N CYS A 275 7.01 -4.67 6.75
CA CYS A 275 6.55 -5.13 5.44
C CYS A 275 7.65 -5.87 4.68
N VAL A 276 8.89 -5.38 4.73
CA VAL A 276 10.05 -6.07 4.13
C VAL A 276 10.32 -7.38 4.87
N GLU A 277 10.31 -7.37 6.19
CA GLU A 277 10.53 -8.56 7.05
C GLU A 277 9.48 -9.65 6.79
N ASP A 278 8.19 -9.27 6.71
CA ASP A 278 7.08 -10.17 6.40
C ASP A 278 7.26 -10.81 5.02
N PHE A 279 7.58 -10.03 4.01
CA PHE A 279 7.83 -10.52 2.66
C PHE A 279 9.05 -11.46 2.61
N VAL A 280 10.15 -11.11 3.28
CA VAL A 280 11.32 -11.99 3.38
C VAL A 280 10.97 -13.30 4.07
N SER A 281 10.20 -13.24 5.16
CA SER A 281 9.72 -14.42 5.87
C SER A 281 8.86 -15.30 4.98
N ALA A 282 7.96 -14.69 4.20
CA ALA A 282 7.09 -15.39 3.25
C ALA A 282 7.90 -16.12 2.17
N VAL A 283 8.86 -15.43 1.55
CA VAL A 283 9.73 -16.03 0.51
C VAL A 283 10.57 -17.17 1.08
N VAL A 284 11.17 -16.98 2.26
CA VAL A 284 12.06 -17.99 2.87
C VAL A 284 11.28 -19.24 3.32
N ARG A 285 10.06 -19.06 3.80
CA ARG A 285 9.22 -20.16 4.31
C ARG A 285 8.29 -20.77 3.27
N GLY A 286 8.15 -20.16 2.08
CA GLY A 286 7.22 -20.59 1.05
C GLY A 286 5.74 -20.41 1.45
N ILE A 287 5.42 -19.35 2.18
CA ILE A 287 4.06 -18.96 2.60
C ILE A 287 3.65 -17.65 1.95
N LEU A 288 2.39 -17.27 2.08
CA LEU A 288 1.92 -15.97 1.60
C LEU A 288 2.31 -14.85 2.59
N PRO A 289 2.75 -13.67 2.11
CA PRO A 289 2.94 -12.50 2.96
C PRO A 289 1.58 -11.93 3.40
N ARG A 290 1.55 -11.21 4.50
CA ARG A 290 0.32 -10.57 5.02
C ARG A 290 -0.31 -9.60 4.02
N SER A 291 0.50 -8.94 3.19
CA SER A 291 0.06 -8.06 2.11
C SER A 291 0.18 -8.74 0.73
N TYR A 292 -0.33 -9.97 0.61
CA TYR A 292 -0.29 -10.73 -0.64
C TYR A 292 -1.17 -10.10 -1.73
N GLY A 293 -0.84 -10.42 -3.00
CA GLY A 293 -1.45 -9.80 -4.17
C GLY A 293 -2.98 -9.92 -4.23
N GLU A 294 -3.56 -11.10 -3.90
CA GLU A 294 -5.02 -11.28 -3.87
C GLU A 294 -5.71 -10.33 -2.89
N GLY A 295 -5.13 -10.14 -1.69
CA GLY A 295 -5.66 -9.18 -0.71
C GLY A 295 -5.55 -7.73 -1.20
N ALA A 296 -4.52 -7.39 -1.99
CA ALA A 296 -4.38 -6.08 -2.61
C ALA A 296 -5.36 -5.87 -3.77
N LEU A 297 -5.69 -6.95 -4.53
CA LEU A 297 -6.73 -6.90 -5.56
C LEU A 297 -8.08 -6.43 -5.02
N ALA A 298 -8.43 -6.80 -3.81
CA ALA A 298 -9.67 -6.33 -3.17
C ALA A 298 -9.68 -4.80 -3.01
N ALA A 299 -8.52 -4.18 -2.71
CA ALA A 299 -8.43 -2.73 -2.64
C ALA A 299 -8.52 -2.06 -4.02
N GLU A 300 -7.87 -2.65 -5.03
CA GLU A 300 -7.98 -2.17 -6.42
C GLU A 300 -9.42 -2.27 -6.95
N TRP A 301 -10.10 -3.39 -6.66
CA TRP A 301 -11.50 -3.57 -7.02
C TRP A 301 -12.40 -2.50 -6.39
N VAL A 302 -12.22 -2.20 -5.12
CA VAL A 302 -12.99 -1.14 -4.43
C VAL A 302 -12.76 0.22 -5.08
N MET A 303 -11.50 0.57 -5.37
CA MET A 303 -11.16 1.85 -6.02
C MET A 303 -11.76 1.94 -7.43
N GLU A 304 -11.73 0.86 -8.20
CA GLU A 304 -12.35 0.79 -9.52
C GLU A 304 -13.87 0.97 -9.45
N GLN A 305 -14.55 0.26 -8.54
CA GLN A 305 -16.01 0.40 -8.34
C GLN A 305 -16.36 1.83 -7.90
N ALA A 306 -15.59 2.42 -7.00
CA ALA A 306 -15.81 3.78 -6.54
C ALA A 306 -15.64 4.81 -7.67
N ALA A 307 -14.65 4.64 -8.55
CA ALA A 307 -14.41 5.53 -9.66
C ALA A 307 -15.45 5.40 -10.78
N THR A 308 -16.00 4.20 -10.99
CA THR A 308 -16.98 3.93 -12.06
C THR A 308 -18.44 4.15 -11.65
N SER A 309 -18.73 4.22 -10.36
CA SER A 309 -20.11 4.44 -9.85
C SER A 309 -20.58 5.90 -9.92
N GLN A 310 -19.79 6.78 -10.50
CA GLN A 310 -20.18 8.17 -10.77
C GLN A 310 -21.09 8.23 -12.00
N SER A 311 -22.36 8.05 -11.80
CA SER A 311 -23.40 8.26 -12.82
C SER A 311 -24.52 9.13 -12.28
#